data_0c1c6ae11f34c0d3f7281783f703a251
#
_entry.id   0c1c6ae11f34c0d3f7281783f703a251
#
_cell.length_a   1.000
_cell.length_b   1.000
_cell.length_c   1.000
_cell.angle_alpha   90.00
_cell.angle_beta   90.00
_cell.angle_gamma   90.00
#
_symmetry.space_group_name_H-M   'P 1'
#
loop_
_entity.id
_entity.type
_entity.pdbx_description
1 polymer ?
#
loop_
_entity_poly.entity_id
_entity_poly.type
_entity_poly.pdbx_seq_one_letter_code
_entity_poly.pdbx_strand_id
1 'polypeptide(L)'
;MSEFDDALSLTPTETPGTYEARLDRSWTIGGGINGGLLLAVIGKALSETLGAGGHADPLSITAYYLAPGRPGPVTIETTLVRKGGSVSVGSATLVQTDQEGNRVESIKVLGTFTDLDRAPTDVDNRIEPPQIPAPEQCVRSTDAPPESLKGAELLHRTELRLDPATAMWALGKPSGKGMIQAWMRMADGREPDPLELLFACDALPPASMDLGKPGWAPTIDFTVHVLGKPAPGWLRLKHYTEHIASGHFVEDCEVWDSEDRLVAQSRQLARLPR
;
A
#
# COMPACT_ATOMS: atom_id res chain seq x y z
N MET A 1 20.27 -6.91 -0.26
CA MET A 1 18.84 -6.85 -0.58
C MET A 1 18.24 -5.89 0.42
N SER A 2 17.29 -5.04 0.05
CA SER A 2 16.64 -4.11 0.99
C SER A 2 15.62 -4.85 1.84
N GLU A 3 15.18 -4.24 2.96
CA GLU A 3 14.15 -4.84 3.81
C GLU A 3 12.81 -5.04 3.09
N PHE A 4 12.47 -4.13 2.16
CA PHE A 4 11.26 -4.26 1.34
C PHE A 4 11.40 -5.37 0.30
N ASP A 5 12.56 -5.48 -0.37
CA ASP A 5 12.81 -6.57 -1.34
C ASP A 5 12.76 -7.93 -0.65
N ASP A 6 13.29 -8.03 0.58
CA ASP A 6 13.20 -9.25 1.39
C ASP A 6 11.74 -9.61 1.73
N ALA A 7 10.92 -8.60 2.04
CA ALA A 7 9.49 -8.80 2.32
C ALA A 7 8.69 -9.24 1.08
N LEU A 8 9.17 -8.89 -0.13
CA LEU A 8 8.58 -9.31 -1.41
C LEU A 8 9.18 -10.60 -1.97
N SER A 9 10.09 -11.27 -1.23
CA SER A 9 10.73 -12.50 -1.71
C SER A 9 9.73 -13.62 -1.88
N LEU A 10 9.76 -14.26 -3.06
CA LEU A 10 8.88 -15.36 -3.46
C LEU A 10 9.69 -16.60 -3.79
N THR A 11 9.18 -17.77 -3.40
CA THR A 11 9.69 -19.07 -3.83
C THR A 11 8.66 -19.72 -4.74
N PRO A 12 8.95 -19.93 -6.03
CA PRO A 12 8.03 -20.65 -6.91
C PRO A 12 7.88 -22.10 -6.44
N THR A 13 6.66 -22.65 -6.56
CA THR A 13 6.38 -24.05 -6.25
C THR A 13 6.42 -24.91 -7.53
N GLU A 14 6.19 -26.23 -7.38
CA GLU A 14 6.02 -27.14 -8.53
C GLU A 14 4.76 -26.83 -9.36
N THR A 15 3.77 -26.17 -8.75
CA THR A 15 2.54 -25.75 -9.43
C THR A 15 2.77 -24.41 -10.13
N PRO A 16 2.71 -24.32 -11.46
CA PRO A 16 2.88 -23.07 -12.17
C PRO A 16 1.92 -21.99 -11.68
N GLY A 17 2.45 -20.77 -11.50
CA GLY A 17 1.68 -19.62 -11.00
C GLY A 17 1.41 -19.65 -9.50
N THR A 18 2.01 -20.58 -8.76
CA THR A 18 1.90 -20.66 -7.30
C THR A 18 3.23 -20.36 -6.65
N TYR A 19 3.22 -19.47 -5.68
CA TYR A 19 4.39 -19.00 -4.96
C TYR A 19 4.20 -19.13 -3.46
N GLU A 20 5.27 -19.47 -2.77
CA GLU A 20 5.36 -19.38 -1.30
C GLU A 20 6.07 -18.09 -0.91
N ALA A 21 5.61 -17.47 0.16
CA ALA A 21 6.24 -16.31 0.78
C ALA A 21 6.11 -16.37 2.30
N ARG A 22 6.80 -15.48 2.98
CA ARG A 22 6.71 -15.34 4.43
C ARG A 22 6.45 -13.90 4.81
N LEU A 23 5.35 -13.65 5.48
CA LEU A 23 5.01 -12.34 6.01
C LEU A 23 5.73 -12.14 7.35
N ASP A 24 6.62 -11.14 7.41
CA ASP A 24 7.39 -10.85 8.61
C ASP A 24 6.61 -9.94 9.56
N ARG A 25 6.75 -10.20 10.88
CA ARG A 25 6.09 -9.44 11.93
C ARG A 25 6.47 -7.95 11.94
N SER A 26 7.64 -7.61 11.45
CA SER A 26 8.12 -6.24 11.39
C SER A 26 7.30 -5.32 10.47
N TRP A 27 6.38 -5.89 9.70
CA TRP A 27 5.46 -5.16 8.83
C TRP A 27 4.03 -5.09 9.37
N THR A 28 3.85 -5.31 10.68
CA THR A 28 2.53 -5.24 11.32
C THR A 28 2.14 -3.81 11.68
N ILE A 29 0.83 -3.57 11.61
CA ILE A 29 0.14 -2.39 12.12
C ILE A 29 -1.22 -2.84 12.68
N GLY A 30 -1.60 -2.39 13.89
CA GLY A 30 -2.89 -2.74 14.48
C GLY A 30 -3.11 -4.25 14.72
N GLY A 31 -2.03 -5.06 14.79
CA GLY A 31 -2.09 -6.51 15.04
C GLY A 31 -2.17 -7.39 13.79
N GLY A 32 -2.24 -6.80 12.59
CA GLY A 32 -2.16 -7.49 11.29
C GLY A 32 -0.99 -6.99 10.44
N ILE A 33 -0.68 -7.71 9.38
CA ILE A 33 0.23 -7.21 8.34
C ILE A 33 -0.46 -6.06 7.61
N ASN A 34 0.29 -4.98 7.29
CA ASN A 34 -0.21 -3.84 6.53
C ASN A 34 -0.82 -4.29 5.19
N GLY A 35 -1.99 -3.74 4.85
CA GLY A 35 -2.75 -4.13 3.65
C GLY A 35 -2.03 -3.80 2.35
N GLY A 36 -1.34 -2.66 2.29
CA GLY A 36 -0.54 -2.25 1.14
C GLY A 36 0.67 -3.16 0.92
N LEU A 37 1.33 -3.62 2.00
CA LEU A 37 2.39 -4.64 1.86
C LEU A 37 1.85 -5.95 1.30
N LEU A 38 0.70 -6.41 1.79
CA LEU A 38 0.05 -7.61 1.25
C LEU A 38 -0.24 -7.45 -0.24
N LEU A 39 -0.70 -6.26 -0.64
CA LEU A 39 -0.94 -5.95 -2.05
C LEU A 39 0.35 -5.94 -2.86
N ALA A 40 1.46 -5.42 -2.32
CA ALA A 40 2.78 -5.42 -2.97
C ALA A 40 3.32 -6.85 -3.14
N VAL A 41 3.17 -7.73 -2.14
CA VAL A 41 3.56 -9.16 -2.23
C VAL A 41 2.76 -9.88 -3.33
N ILE A 42 1.45 -9.64 -3.40
CA ILE A 42 0.59 -10.18 -4.46
C ILE A 42 0.97 -9.57 -5.82
N GLY A 43 1.23 -8.27 -5.86
CA GLY A 43 1.71 -7.55 -7.05
C GLY A 43 3.00 -8.15 -7.59
N LYS A 44 3.94 -8.50 -6.71
CA LYS A 44 5.20 -9.20 -7.07
C LYS A 44 4.93 -10.57 -7.70
N ALA A 45 4.01 -11.37 -7.13
CA ALA A 45 3.66 -12.68 -7.68
C ALA A 45 3.00 -12.57 -9.07
N LEU A 46 2.12 -11.58 -9.26
CA LEU A 46 1.53 -11.27 -10.57
C LEU A 46 2.59 -10.77 -11.56
N SER A 47 3.54 -9.94 -11.11
CA SER A 47 4.67 -9.47 -11.90
C SER A 47 5.52 -10.64 -12.44
N GLU A 48 5.82 -11.63 -11.61
CA GLU A 48 6.54 -12.85 -12.03
C GLU A 48 5.74 -13.66 -13.06
N THR A 49 4.43 -13.81 -12.84
CA THR A 49 3.56 -14.60 -13.73
C THR A 49 3.34 -13.91 -15.09
N LEU A 50 3.14 -12.59 -15.10
CA LEU A 50 2.80 -11.82 -16.30
C LEU A 50 4.04 -11.27 -17.01
N GLY A 51 5.15 -11.08 -16.27
CA GLY A 51 6.41 -10.55 -16.77
C GLY A 51 7.04 -11.41 -17.87
N ALA A 52 6.84 -12.73 -17.83
CA ALA A 52 7.24 -13.62 -18.93
C ALA A 52 6.58 -13.23 -20.27
N GLY A 53 5.46 -12.50 -20.22
CA GLY A 53 4.77 -11.93 -21.40
C GLY A 53 5.19 -10.50 -21.74
N GLY A 54 6.13 -9.91 -21.01
CA GLY A 54 6.60 -8.52 -21.20
C GLY A 54 5.79 -7.46 -20.43
N HIS A 55 4.91 -7.86 -19.51
CA HIS A 55 4.09 -6.94 -18.71
C HIS A 55 4.34 -7.20 -17.21
N ALA A 56 5.43 -6.66 -16.69
CA ALA A 56 5.88 -6.89 -15.32
C ALA A 56 5.44 -5.78 -14.33
N ASP A 57 5.10 -4.60 -14.83
CA ASP A 57 4.76 -3.47 -13.97
C ASP A 57 3.24 -3.42 -13.69
N PRO A 58 2.81 -3.24 -12.44
CA PRO A 58 1.41 -3.02 -12.13
C PRO A 58 0.91 -1.71 -12.76
N LEU A 59 -0.27 -1.74 -13.39
CA LEU A 59 -0.98 -0.56 -13.89
C LEU A 59 -2.23 -0.29 -13.07
N SER A 60 -2.98 -1.35 -12.72
CA SER A 60 -4.14 -1.25 -11.85
C SER A 60 -4.31 -2.56 -11.10
N ILE A 61 -4.50 -2.50 -9.79
CA ILE A 61 -4.76 -3.67 -8.96
C ILE A 61 -5.96 -3.37 -8.06
N THR A 62 -6.97 -4.25 -8.10
CA THR A 62 -8.12 -4.22 -7.21
C THR A 62 -8.11 -5.45 -6.31
N ALA A 63 -8.20 -5.23 -5.00
CA ALA A 63 -8.17 -6.27 -3.97
C ALA A 63 -9.42 -6.24 -3.11
N TYR A 64 -9.90 -7.41 -2.69
CA TYR A 64 -10.90 -7.62 -1.65
C TYR A 64 -10.24 -8.32 -0.48
N TYR A 65 -10.30 -7.69 0.71
CA TYR A 65 -9.73 -8.20 1.95
C TYR A 65 -10.78 -9.02 2.68
N LEU A 66 -10.65 -10.35 2.62
CA LEU A 66 -11.62 -11.30 3.17
C LEU A 66 -11.31 -11.69 4.61
N ALA A 67 -10.01 -11.67 4.97
CA ALA A 67 -9.51 -11.92 6.33
C ALA A 67 -8.22 -11.13 6.58
N PRO A 68 -7.92 -10.78 7.83
CA PRO A 68 -6.67 -10.09 8.19
C PRO A 68 -5.44 -10.95 7.85
N GLY A 69 -4.44 -10.34 7.18
CA GLY A 69 -3.15 -10.97 6.98
C GLY A 69 -2.38 -11.10 8.31
N ARG A 70 -1.82 -12.27 8.56
CA ARG A 70 -1.07 -12.57 9.79
C ARG A 70 0.39 -12.86 9.46
N PRO A 71 1.33 -12.56 10.39
CA PRO A 71 2.72 -13.00 10.22
C PRO A 71 2.81 -14.52 10.08
N GLY A 72 3.64 -15.00 9.18
CA GLY A 72 3.83 -16.43 8.92
C GLY A 72 3.89 -16.78 7.44
N PRO A 73 3.86 -18.07 7.11
CA PRO A 73 3.87 -18.55 5.74
C PRO A 73 2.55 -18.19 5.04
N VAL A 74 2.66 -17.87 3.74
CA VAL A 74 1.52 -17.63 2.84
C VAL A 74 1.79 -18.31 1.50
N THR A 75 0.71 -18.66 0.81
CA THR A 75 0.73 -19.11 -0.57
C THR A 75 0.01 -18.06 -1.42
N ILE A 76 0.60 -17.69 -2.55
CA ILE A 76 -0.02 -16.80 -3.54
C ILE A 76 -0.27 -17.63 -4.80
N GLU A 77 -1.53 -17.81 -5.14
CA GLU A 77 -1.99 -18.51 -6.33
C GLU A 77 -2.36 -17.48 -7.40
N THR A 78 -1.66 -17.49 -8.53
CA THR A 78 -1.89 -16.55 -9.63
C THR A 78 -2.38 -17.23 -10.87
N THR A 79 -3.15 -16.51 -11.70
CA THR A 79 -3.64 -16.99 -12.99
C THR A 79 -3.57 -15.88 -14.03
N LEU A 80 -2.98 -16.15 -15.18
CA LEU A 80 -3.10 -15.30 -16.35
C LEU A 80 -4.55 -15.37 -16.87
N VAL A 81 -5.31 -14.29 -16.73
CA VAL A 81 -6.70 -14.20 -17.21
C VAL A 81 -6.74 -13.82 -18.69
N ARG A 82 -5.91 -12.86 -19.08
CA ARG A 82 -5.83 -12.39 -20.47
C ARG A 82 -4.42 -11.89 -20.79
N LYS A 83 -3.86 -12.36 -21.89
CA LYS A 83 -2.66 -11.79 -22.49
C LYS A 83 -3.07 -10.80 -23.60
N GLY A 84 -2.64 -9.55 -23.50
CA GLY A 84 -2.83 -8.51 -24.53
C GLY A 84 -1.51 -8.06 -25.13
N GLY A 85 -1.58 -7.12 -26.08
CA GLY A 85 -0.40 -6.52 -26.71
C GLY A 85 0.27 -5.45 -25.84
N SER A 86 -0.53 -4.59 -25.19
CA SER A 86 -0.05 -3.49 -24.34
C SER A 86 -0.22 -3.77 -22.85
N VAL A 87 -1.20 -4.59 -22.50
CA VAL A 87 -1.52 -4.94 -21.11
C VAL A 87 -1.90 -6.41 -21.00
N SER A 88 -1.62 -7.02 -19.87
CA SER A 88 -2.12 -8.34 -19.48
C SER A 88 -2.94 -8.22 -18.20
N VAL A 89 -3.90 -9.12 -18.04
CA VAL A 89 -4.73 -9.21 -16.84
C VAL A 89 -4.46 -10.53 -16.14
N GLY A 90 -4.18 -10.45 -14.85
CA GLY A 90 -4.02 -11.62 -13.98
C GLY A 90 -4.92 -11.52 -12.76
N SER A 91 -5.28 -12.66 -12.20
CA SER A 91 -5.91 -12.76 -10.90
C SER A 91 -4.98 -13.45 -9.91
N ALA A 92 -5.15 -13.14 -8.62
CA ALA A 92 -4.41 -13.78 -7.56
C ALA A 92 -5.27 -14.00 -6.31
N THR A 93 -4.92 -15.03 -5.54
CA THR A 93 -5.47 -15.28 -4.21
C THR A 93 -4.33 -15.48 -3.23
N LEU A 94 -4.30 -14.68 -2.15
CA LEU A 94 -3.41 -14.91 -1.02
C LEU A 94 -4.09 -15.83 -0.02
N VAL A 95 -3.41 -16.90 0.32
CA VAL A 95 -3.92 -17.98 1.18
C VAL A 95 -3.03 -18.13 2.40
N GLN A 96 -3.65 -18.26 3.55
CA GLN A 96 -3.01 -18.63 4.81
C GLN A 96 -3.65 -19.90 5.39
N THR A 97 -2.99 -20.46 6.37
CA THR A 97 -3.55 -21.56 7.18
C THR A 97 -3.91 -21.01 8.56
N ASP A 98 -5.11 -21.29 9.05
CA ASP A 98 -5.52 -20.91 10.40
C ASP A 98 -4.90 -21.81 11.49
N GLN A 99 -5.23 -21.55 12.75
CA GLN A 99 -4.70 -22.33 13.89
C GLN A 99 -5.20 -23.77 13.90
N GLU A 100 -6.30 -24.07 13.21
CA GLU A 100 -6.91 -25.40 13.09
C GLU A 100 -6.40 -26.18 11.88
N GLY A 101 -5.55 -25.55 11.05
CA GLY A 101 -5.01 -26.13 9.83
C GLY A 101 -5.88 -25.93 8.59
N ASN A 102 -6.96 -25.14 8.67
CA ASN A 102 -7.83 -24.90 7.52
C ASN A 102 -7.25 -23.85 6.59
N ARG A 103 -7.51 -24.03 5.30
CA ARG A 103 -7.18 -23.04 4.26
C ARG A 103 -8.07 -21.80 4.38
N VAL A 104 -7.46 -20.62 4.49
CA VAL A 104 -8.15 -19.32 4.56
C VAL A 104 -7.70 -18.45 3.39
N GLU A 105 -8.62 -18.11 2.51
CA GLU A 105 -8.40 -17.10 1.48
C GLU A 105 -8.47 -15.71 2.12
N SER A 106 -7.33 -15.06 2.26
CA SER A 106 -7.26 -13.77 2.95
C SER A 106 -7.52 -12.59 2.03
N ILE A 107 -7.06 -12.67 0.76
CA ILE A 107 -7.21 -11.58 -0.22
C ILE A 107 -7.45 -12.17 -1.60
N LYS A 108 -8.38 -11.56 -2.35
CA LYS A 108 -8.58 -11.83 -3.79
C LYS A 108 -8.29 -10.59 -4.61
N VAL A 109 -7.57 -10.78 -5.71
CA VAL A 109 -7.07 -9.69 -6.56
C VAL A 109 -7.38 -9.94 -8.02
N LEU A 110 -7.73 -8.86 -8.72
CA LEU A 110 -7.65 -8.76 -10.17
C LEU A 110 -6.72 -7.60 -10.51
N GLY A 111 -5.70 -7.85 -11.34
CA GLY A 111 -4.70 -6.84 -11.69
C GLY A 111 -4.45 -6.75 -13.18
N THR A 112 -4.23 -5.53 -13.65
CA THR A 112 -3.77 -5.22 -15.01
C THR A 112 -2.32 -4.78 -14.93
N PHE A 113 -1.49 -5.38 -15.77
CA PHE A 113 -0.05 -5.16 -15.81
C PHE A 113 0.40 -4.70 -17.20
N THR A 114 1.46 -3.93 -17.26
CA THR A 114 2.03 -3.36 -18.47
C THR A 114 3.57 -3.35 -18.42
N ASP A 115 4.19 -2.78 -19.42
CA ASP A 115 5.60 -2.38 -19.44
C ASP A 115 5.64 -0.85 -19.35
N LEU A 116 5.90 -0.32 -18.15
CA LEU A 116 5.95 1.13 -17.91
C LEU A 116 7.17 1.80 -18.57
N ASP A 117 8.21 1.05 -18.96
CA ASP A 117 9.34 1.61 -19.71
C ASP A 117 8.96 1.97 -21.15
N ARG A 118 7.86 1.38 -21.66
CA ARG A 118 7.30 1.69 -22.98
C ARG A 118 6.13 2.68 -22.93
N ALA A 119 5.72 3.07 -21.72
CA ALA A 119 4.64 4.05 -21.57
C ALA A 119 5.09 5.43 -22.08
N PRO A 120 4.19 6.24 -22.66
CA PRO A 120 4.47 7.65 -22.92
C PRO A 120 4.89 8.35 -21.63
N THR A 121 5.87 9.24 -21.73
CA THR A 121 6.38 10.01 -20.59
C THR A 121 5.64 11.35 -20.41
N ASP A 122 4.68 11.63 -21.29
CA ASP A 122 3.88 12.86 -21.22
C ASP A 122 3.02 12.86 -19.95
N VAL A 123 3.19 13.89 -19.14
CA VAL A 123 2.43 14.10 -17.91
C VAL A 123 1.58 15.36 -18.08
N ASP A 124 0.27 15.25 -17.88
CA ASP A 124 -0.67 16.37 -17.86
C ASP A 124 -1.41 16.39 -16.53
N ASN A 125 -0.75 16.88 -15.48
CA ASN A 125 -1.37 17.04 -14.18
C ASN A 125 -2.35 18.20 -14.18
N ARG A 126 -3.59 17.93 -13.77
CA ARG A 126 -4.64 18.95 -13.58
C ARG A 126 -4.79 19.37 -12.12
N ILE A 127 -4.02 18.75 -11.25
CA ILE A 127 -3.98 19.01 -9.80
C ILE A 127 -2.54 19.31 -9.41
N GLU A 128 -2.38 20.07 -8.34
CA GLU A 128 -1.08 20.41 -7.79
C GLU A 128 -0.65 19.39 -6.72
N PRO A 129 0.65 19.11 -6.59
CA PRO A 129 1.15 18.28 -5.51
C PRO A 129 0.84 18.92 -4.15
N PRO A 130 0.61 18.09 -3.10
CA PRO A 130 0.34 18.61 -1.77
C PRO A 130 1.48 19.48 -1.28
N GLN A 131 1.16 20.67 -0.75
CA GLN A 131 2.12 21.61 -0.19
C GLN A 131 2.42 21.16 1.25
N ILE A 132 3.52 20.43 1.43
CA ILE A 132 4.01 19.93 2.73
C ILE A 132 5.34 20.66 3.03
N PRO A 133 5.60 21.11 4.27
CA PRO A 133 6.93 21.61 4.65
C PRO A 133 8.03 20.59 4.33
N ALA A 134 9.27 21.05 4.22
CA ALA A 134 10.40 20.16 3.98
C ALA A 134 10.45 19.00 5.01
N PRO A 135 10.92 17.80 4.66
CA PRO A 135 10.89 16.63 5.55
C PRO A 135 11.49 16.88 6.94
N GLU A 136 12.51 17.74 7.02
CA GLU A 136 13.19 18.11 8.27
C GLU A 136 12.32 18.96 9.20
N GLN A 137 11.28 19.60 8.67
CA GLN A 137 10.32 20.44 9.41
C GLN A 137 9.06 19.66 9.80
N CYS A 138 8.94 18.43 9.31
CA CYS A 138 7.81 17.54 9.55
C CYS A 138 8.02 16.67 10.79
N VAL A 139 6.92 16.20 11.37
CA VAL A 139 6.94 15.34 12.57
C VAL A 139 7.30 13.91 12.18
N ARG A 140 8.29 13.31 12.84
CA ARG A 140 8.59 11.89 12.65
C ARG A 140 7.48 11.05 13.25
N SER A 141 7.02 10.04 12.53
CA SER A 141 6.04 9.10 13.07
C SER A 141 6.54 8.36 14.30
N THR A 142 7.86 8.11 14.38
CA THR A 142 8.53 7.46 15.52
C THR A 142 8.67 8.34 16.77
N ASP A 143 8.40 9.65 16.67
CA ASP A 143 8.36 10.56 17.83
C ASP A 143 6.99 10.53 18.55
N ALA A 144 6.06 9.68 18.08
CA ALA A 144 4.77 9.44 18.73
C ALA A 144 4.96 8.83 20.15
N PRO A 145 4.02 9.04 21.08
CA PRO A 145 4.07 8.41 22.38
C PRO A 145 4.25 6.89 22.29
N PRO A 146 5.07 6.27 23.18
CA PRO A 146 5.38 4.84 23.10
C PRO A 146 4.15 3.91 23.07
N GLU A 147 3.08 4.28 23.74
CA GLU A 147 1.80 3.55 23.70
C GLU A 147 1.14 3.55 22.32
N SER A 148 1.33 4.60 21.54
CA SER A 148 0.83 4.70 20.17
C SER A 148 1.66 3.90 19.16
N LEU A 149 2.90 3.58 19.52
CA LEU A 149 3.82 2.77 18.70
C LEU A 149 3.66 1.26 18.92
N LYS A 150 2.96 0.86 19.99
CA LYS A 150 2.74 -0.56 20.26
C LYS A 150 1.93 -1.22 19.16
N GLY A 151 2.48 -2.28 18.55
CA GLY A 151 1.85 -2.99 17.44
C GLY A 151 1.87 -2.24 16.13
N ALA A 152 2.75 -1.24 16.00
CA ALA A 152 3.00 -0.47 14.78
C ALA A 152 4.45 -0.68 14.31
N GLU A 153 4.87 -1.93 14.21
CA GLU A 153 6.25 -2.32 13.85
C GLU A 153 6.64 -1.78 12.47
N LEU A 154 5.67 -1.63 11.58
CA LEU A 154 5.80 -1.01 10.26
C LEU A 154 6.50 0.36 10.30
N LEU A 155 6.28 1.17 11.35
CA LEU A 155 6.87 2.50 11.47
C LEU A 155 8.39 2.50 11.59
N HIS A 156 9.00 1.33 11.85
CA HIS A 156 10.45 1.14 11.83
C HIS A 156 11.00 0.75 10.45
N ARG A 157 10.11 0.41 9.50
CA ARG A 157 10.47 0.05 8.11
C ARG A 157 10.40 1.23 7.17
N THR A 158 9.70 2.27 7.59
CA THR A 158 9.51 3.50 6.80
C THR A 158 9.99 4.71 7.59
N GLU A 159 10.48 5.70 6.89
CA GLU A 159 10.67 7.03 7.40
C GLU A 159 9.47 7.89 6.97
N LEU A 160 8.49 8.03 7.88
CA LEU A 160 7.33 8.90 7.69
C LEU A 160 7.55 10.23 8.38
N ARG A 161 7.32 11.32 7.65
CA ARG A 161 7.42 12.71 8.07
C ARG A 161 6.06 13.37 7.90
N LEU A 162 5.25 13.34 8.95
CA LEU A 162 3.89 13.88 8.95
C LEU A 162 3.89 15.40 8.87
N ASP A 163 3.07 15.94 7.99
CA ASP A 163 2.81 17.39 7.94
C ASP A 163 2.22 17.87 9.28
N PRO A 164 2.87 18.81 9.99
CA PRO A 164 2.37 19.31 11.27
C PRO A 164 0.93 19.85 11.20
N ALA A 165 0.52 20.40 10.04
CA ALA A 165 -0.83 20.94 9.86
C ALA A 165 -1.92 19.85 9.84
N THR A 166 -1.56 18.59 9.51
CA THR A 166 -2.49 17.46 9.40
C THR A 166 -2.19 16.33 10.41
N ALA A 167 -1.24 16.53 11.34
CA ALA A 167 -0.80 15.52 12.31
C ALA A 167 -1.39 15.68 13.73
N MET A 168 -2.15 16.75 14.00
CA MET A 168 -2.62 17.07 15.34
C MET A 168 -3.59 16.06 15.93
N TRP A 169 -4.21 15.21 15.11
CA TRP A 169 -5.04 14.09 15.56
C TRP A 169 -4.26 13.14 16.47
N ALA A 170 -2.95 12.97 16.26
CA ALA A 170 -2.07 12.12 17.10
C ALA A 170 -1.95 12.64 18.55
N LEU A 171 -2.24 13.92 18.78
CA LEU A 171 -2.29 14.57 20.08
C LEU A 171 -3.73 14.76 20.58
N GLY A 172 -4.69 14.05 20.00
CA GLY A 172 -6.11 14.14 20.36
C GLY A 172 -6.80 15.44 19.91
N LYS A 173 -6.23 16.16 18.93
CA LYS A 173 -6.74 17.40 18.37
C LYS A 173 -6.97 17.28 16.86
N PRO A 174 -7.92 16.42 16.43
CA PRO A 174 -8.22 16.27 15.01
C PRO A 174 -8.70 17.58 14.39
N SER A 175 -8.30 17.85 13.14
CA SER A 175 -8.70 19.09 12.44
C SER A 175 -10.16 19.06 11.95
N GLY A 176 -10.72 17.88 11.79
CA GLY A 176 -12.04 17.67 11.22
C GLY A 176 -12.08 17.74 9.69
N LYS A 177 -10.94 17.86 9.02
CA LYS A 177 -10.85 17.94 7.56
C LYS A 177 -10.80 16.57 6.88
N GLY A 178 -10.49 15.50 7.64
CA GLY A 178 -10.38 14.15 7.10
C GLY A 178 -9.20 13.99 6.15
N MET A 179 -8.06 14.60 6.47
CA MET A 179 -6.87 14.60 5.61
C MET A 179 -5.60 14.39 6.42
N ILE A 180 -4.71 13.52 5.93
CA ILE A 180 -3.37 13.29 6.47
C ILE A 180 -2.38 13.38 5.32
N GLN A 181 -1.31 14.15 5.51
CA GLN A 181 -0.25 14.32 4.53
C GLN A 181 1.11 13.98 5.14
N ALA A 182 2.00 13.40 4.35
CA ALA A 182 3.34 13.06 4.80
C ALA A 182 4.32 12.92 3.63
N TRP A 183 5.60 13.01 3.97
CA TRP A 183 6.70 12.44 3.19
C TRP A 183 6.94 11.01 3.64
N MET A 184 7.29 10.16 2.71
CA MET A 184 7.63 8.76 2.94
C MET A 184 8.84 8.35 2.13
N ARG A 185 9.68 7.49 2.73
CA ARG A 185 10.68 6.65 2.05
C ARG A 185 10.94 5.40 2.88
N MET A 186 11.59 4.40 2.30
CA MET A 186 12.06 3.26 3.09
C MET A 186 13.17 3.67 4.05
N ALA A 187 13.16 3.12 5.28
CA ALA A 187 14.12 3.50 6.33
C ALA A 187 15.56 3.09 6.01
N ASP A 188 15.75 2.05 5.21
CA ASP A 188 17.04 1.56 4.73
C ASP A 188 17.59 2.29 3.50
N GLY A 189 16.85 3.32 3.02
CA GLY A 189 17.25 4.15 1.87
C GLY A 189 17.01 3.50 0.51
N ARG A 190 16.20 2.44 0.43
CA ARG A 190 15.77 1.88 -0.85
C ARG A 190 15.02 2.93 -1.67
N GLU A 191 15.36 3.06 -2.94
CA GLU A 191 14.64 3.93 -3.87
C GLU A 191 13.29 3.33 -4.26
N PRO A 192 12.24 4.15 -4.43
CA PRO A 192 10.90 3.67 -4.73
C PRO A 192 10.79 3.06 -6.14
N ASP A 193 9.89 2.08 -6.27
CA ASP A 193 9.55 1.43 -7.53
C ASP A 193 8.03 1.22 -7.64
N PRO A 194 7.51 0.71 -8.78
CA PRO A 194 6.07 0.49 -8.95
C PRO A 194 5.43 -0.44 -7.93
N LEU A 195 6.15 -1.40 -7.35
CA LEU A 195 5.63 -2.27 -6.29
C LEU A 195 5.55 -1.56 -4.95
N GLU A 196 6.52 -0.67 -4.66
CA GLU A 196 6.47 0.16 -3.46
C GLU A 196 5.29 1.14 -3.49
N LEU A 197 4.86 1.61 -4.68
CA LEU A 197 3.67 2.47 -4.79
C LEU A 197 2.39 1.78 -4.31
N LEU A 198 2.28 0.44 -4.48
CA LEU A 198 1.16 -0.33 -3.94
C LEU A 198 1.14 -0.28 -2.40
N PHE A 199 2.32 -0.36 -1.79
CA PHE A 199 2.49 -0.21 -0.35
C PHE A 199 2.26 1.24 0.12
N ALA A 200 2.83 2.21 -0.58
CA ALA A 200 2.74 3.64 -0.23
C ALA A 200 1.30 4.14 -0.16
N CYS A 201 0.42 3.63 -1.02
CA CYS A 201 -1.01 3.95 -1.02
C CYS A 201 -1.77 3.52 0.25
N ASP A 202 -1.15 2.75 1.16
CA ASP A 202 -1.74 2.27 2.43
C ASP A 202 -0.76 2.45 3.61
N ALA A 203 0.26 3.30 3.45
CA ALA A 203 1.32 3.48 4.44
C ALA A 203 0.97 4.49 5.55
N LEU A 204 0.03 5.40 5.31
CA LEU A 204 -0.40 6.39 6.29
C LEU A 204 -1.51 5.85 7.20
N PRO A 205 -1.67 6.43 8.39
CA PRO A 205 -2.85 6.20 9.20
C PRO A 205 -4.14 6.58 8.46
N PRO A 206 -5.30 5.94 8.78
CA PRO A 206 -6.57 6.26 8.15
C PRO A 206 -6.95 7.74 8.34
N ALA A 207 -7.38 8.42 7.29
CA ALA A 207 -7.80 9.82 7.34
C ALA A 207 -9.01 10.06 8.27
N SER A 208 -9.74 8.99 8.60
CA SER A 208 -10.80 9.02 9.62
C SER A 208 -10.30 9.41 11.02
N MET A 209 -9.00 9.25 11.32
CA MET A 209 -8.39 9.72 12.58
C MET A 209 -8.48 11.24 12.70
N ASP A 210 -8.27 11.97 11.59
CA ASP A 210 -8.41 13.43 11.56
C ASP A 210 -9.86 13.92 11.63
N LEU A 211 -10.84 13.01 11.51
CA LEU A 211 -12.25 13.25 11.81
C LEU A 211 -12.63 12.87 13.24
N GLY A 212 -11.65 12.60 14.12
CA GLY A 212 -11.89 12.19 15.50
C GLY A 212 -12.43 10.77 15.64
N LYS A 213 -12.11 9.88 14.69
CA LYS A 213 -12.44 8.46 14.71
C LYS A 213 -11.17 7.63 14.82
N PRO A 214 -10.48 7.65 15.99
CA PRO A 214 -9.23 6.92 16.17
C PRO A 214 -9.45 5.41 16.19
N GLY A 215 -8.44 4.66 15.78
CA GLY A 215 -8.43 3.20 15.85
C GLY A 215 -8.22 2.54 14.49
N TRP A 216 -8.12 1.22 14.51
CA TRP A 216 -7.94 0.43 13.29
C TRP A 216 -9.21 0.42 12.43
N ALA A 217 -9.04 0.78 11.17
CA ALA A 217 -10.10 0.84 10.16
C ALA A 217 -9.86 -0.28 9.14
N PRO A 218 -10.54 -1.44 9.26
CA PRO A 218 -10.36 -2.55 8.33
C PRO A 218 -10.78 -2.17 6.91
N THR A 219 -9.88 -2.34 5.95
CA THR A 219 -10.15 -2.21 4.53
C THR A 219 -11.03 -3.37 4.06
N ILE A 220 -12.04 -3.07 3.24
CA ILE A 220 -12.94 -4.04 2.61
C ILE A 220 -12.51 -4.29 1.18
N ASP A 221 -12.37 -3.23 0.39
CA ASP A 221 -11.80 -3.26 -0.95
C ASP A 221 -10.79 -2.13 -1.13
N PHE A 222 -9.87 -2.34 -2.05
CA PHE A 222 -8.78 -1.40 -2.31
C PHE A 222 -8.36 -1.47 -3.77
N THR A 223 -8.43 -0.35 -4.47
CA THR A 223 -7.96 -0.22 -5.85
C THR A 223 -6.82 0.77 -5.93
N VAL A 224 -5.70 0.35 -6.52
CA VAL A 224 -4.54 1.20 -6.79
C VAL A 224 -4.32 1.30 -8.30
N HIS A 225 -4.10 2.52 -8.80
CA HIS A 225 -3.63 2.81 -10.14
C HIS A 225 -2.20 3.33 -10.06
N VAL A 226 -1.27 2.66 -10.76
CA VAL A 226 0.11 3.10 -10.92
C VAL A 226 0.21 3.84 -12.24
N LEU A 227 0.59 5.12 -12.19
CA LEU A 227 0.55 6.03 -13.34
C LEU A 227 1.91 6.19 -13.99
N GLY A 228 2.99 5.74 -13.34
CA GLY A 228 4.35 5.79 -13.85
C GLY A 228 5.37 5.25 -12.86
N LYS A 229 6.60 5.04 -13.32
CA LYS A 229 7.72 4.71 -12.44
C LYS A 229 8.11 5.96 -11.65
N PRO A 230 8.23 5.88 -10.32
CA PRO A 230 8.59 7.03 -9.49
C PRO A 230 10.04 7.44 -9.72
N ALA A 231 10.33 8.74 -9.62
CA ALA A 231 11.69 9.25 -9.50
C ALA A 231 12.30 8.85 -8.15
N PRO A 232 13.64 8.72 -8.05
CA PRO A 232 14.32 8.44 -6.79
C PRO A 232 14.04 9.49 -5.71
N GLY A 233 14.07 9.07 -4.44
CA GLY A 233 13.95 9.96 -3.29
C GLY A 233 12.61 9.84 -2.56
N TRP A 234 12.18 10.95 -1.92
CA TRP A 234 10.97 10.97 -1.13
C TRP A 234 9.70 10.92 -1.97
N LEU A 235 8.73 10.14 -1.49
CA LEU A 235 7.34 10.20 -1.96
C LEU A 235 6.55 11.19 -1.07
N ARG A 236 5.63 11.96 -1.67
CA ARG A 236 4.63 12.74 -0.94
C ARG A 236 3.29 12.03 -1.01
N LEU A 237 2.71 11.79 0.14
CA LEU A 237 1.46 11.09 0.30
C LEU A 237 0.39 12.04 0.81
N LYS A 238 -0.82 11.90 0.26
CA LYS A 238 -2.01 12.59 0.74
C LYS A 238 -3.15 11.60 0.81
N HIS A 239 -3.55 11.23 2.02
CA HIS A 239 -4.77 10.46 2.29
C HIS A 239 -5.90 11.41 2.67
N TYR A 240 -7.08 11.18 2.13
CA TYR A 240 -8.24 12.00 2.49
C TYR A 240 -9.55 11.22 2.37
N THR A 241 -10.53 11.64 3.18
CA THR A 241 -11.90 11.15 3.16
C THR A 241 -12.86 12.32 3.30
N GLU A 242 -13.86 12.38 2.43
CA GLU A 242 -14.85 13.46 2.41
C GLU A 242 -16.21 12.99 2.92
N HIS A 243 -16.40 11.67 3.08
CA HIS A 243 -17.71 11.14 3.40
C HIS A 243 -17.65 9.91 4.31
N ILE A 244 -18.42 9.95 5.37
CA ILE A 244 -18.68 8.82 6.27
C ILE A 244 -20.17 8.51 6.24
N ALA A 245 -20.53 7.26 5.94
CA ALA A 245 -21.92 6.80 5.97
C ALA A 245 -22.01 5.32 6.36
N SER A 246 -23.07 4.95 7.05
CA SER A 246 -23.40 3.55 7.38
C SER A 246 -22.24 2.79 8.06
N GLY A 247 -21.43 3.49 8.86
CA GLY A 247 -20.29 2.90 9.55
C GLY A 247 -19.07 2.63 8.66
N HIS A 248 -19.04 3.19 7.45
CA HIS A 248 -17.97 3.06 6.48
C HIS A 248 -17.49 4.44 6.00
N PHE A 249 -16.31 4.48 5.42
CA PHE A 249 -15.79 5.65 4.71
C PHE A 249 -15.02 5.21 3.47
N VAL A 250 -15.00 6.09 2.48
CA VAL A 250 -14.16 5.96 1.30
C VAL A 250 -12.94 6.82 1.53
N GLU A 251 -11.76 6.24 1.39
CA GLU A 251 -10.49 6.97 1.48
C GLU A 251 -9.79 6.97 0.14
N ASP A 252 -9.36 8.13 -0.27
CA ASP A 252 -8.54 8.34 -1.45
C ASP A 252 -7.09 8.61 -1.04
N CYS A 253 -6.15 8.18 -1.89
CA CYS A 253 -4.74 8.49 -1.74
C CYS A 253 -4.16 9.02 -3.05
N GLU A 254 -3.28 10.01 -2.94
CA GLU A 254 -2.40 10.50 -3.98
C GLU A 254 -0.96 10.25 -3.56
N VAL A 255 -0.15 9.69 -4.47
CA VAL A 255 1.29 9.48 -4.29
C VAL A 255 2.03 10.28 -5.35
N TRP A 256 2.85 11.20 -4.91
CA TRP A 256 3.67 12.09 -5.75
C TRP A 256 5.15 11.79 -5.54
N ASP A 257 5.92 11.76 -6.59
CA ASP A 257 7.37 11.56 -6.52
C ASP A 257 8.15 12.88 -6.29
N SER A 258 9.48 12.76 -6.25
CA SER A 258 10.39 13.88 -6.03
C SER A 258 10.43 14.90 -7.19
N GLU A 259 9.90 14.55 -8.36
CA GLU A 259 9.80 15.42 -9.54
C GLU A 259 8.40 16.03 -9.71
N ASP A 260 7.58 16.04 -8.64
CA ASP A 260 6.22 16.58 -8.65
C ASP A 260 5.28 15.87 -9.65
N ARG A 261 5.54 14.59 -9.94
CA ARG A 261 4.67 13.77 -10.76
C ARG A 261 3.73 12.94 -9.89
N LEU A 262 2.45 12.92 -10.24
CA LEU A 262 1.50 11.99 -9.64
C LEU A 262 1.78 10.59 -10.19
N VAL A 263 2.33 9.71 -9.37
CA VAL A 263 2.79 8.38 -9.80
C VAL A 263 1.88 7.24 -9.37
N ALA A 264 1.01 7.47 -8.38
CA ALA A 264 -0.07 6.54 -8.06
C ALA A 264 -1.27 7.25 -7.42
N GLN A 265 -2.43 6.63 -7.59
CA GLN A 265 -3.68 6.99 -6.89
C GLN A 265 -4.35 5.72 -6.41
N SER A 266 -5.07 5.84 -5.29
CA SER A 266 -5.88 4.73 -4.81
C SER A 266 -7.20 5.20 -4.23
N ARG A 267 -8.15 4.25 -4.18
CA ARG A 267 -9.40 4.37 -3.45
C ARG A 267 -9.68 3.09 -2.69
N GLN A 268 -10.05 3.24 -1.42
CA GLN A 268 -10.47 2.10 -0.60
C GLN A 268 -11.81 2.39 0.09
N LEU A 269 -12.58 1.32 0.28
CA LEU A 269 -13.71 1.30 1.22
C LEU A 269 -13.24 0.68 2.52
N ALA A 270 -13.36 1.41 3.61
CA ALA A 270 -12.98 0.92 4.93
C ALA A 270 -14.14 1.06 5.94
N ARG A 271 -14.11 0.21 6.96
CA ARG A 271 -15.05 0.29 8.07
C ARG A 271 -14.49 1.18 9.17
N LEU A 272 -15.34 2.02 9.75
CA LEU A 272 -14.96 2.81 10.93
C LEU A 272 -14.57 1.90 12.10
N PRO A 273 -13.62 2.33 12.94
CA PRO A 273 -13.33 1.69 14.22
C PRO A 273 -14.60 1.55 15.07
N ARG A 274 -14.72 0.46 15.81
CA ARG A 274 -15.82 0.22 16.77
C ARG A 274 -15.49 0.80 18.14
#